data_70c96a5123ceed1345d95d4a1eb9c591
#
_entry.id   70c96a5123ceed1345d95d4a1eb9c591
#
_cell.length_a   1.000
_cell.length_b   1.000
_cell.length_c   1.000
_cell.angle_alpha   90.00
_cell.angle_beta   90.00
_cell.angle_gamma   90.00
#
_symmetry.space_group_name_H-M   'P 1'
#
loop_
_entity.id
_entity.type
_entity.pdbx_description
1 polymer ?
#
loop_
_entity_poly.entity_id
_entity_poly.type
_entity_poly.pdbx_seq_one_letter_code
_entity_poly.pdbx_strand_id
1 'polypeptide(L)'
;MWQHNWDVQIPIPPRAIYWLGSDLIRQRMVGLEFTINKEPMATAEVQIRGFKIFQTGGYDSSGEITWRLLDFEDQTTFAMFQTFLMAAGANQYKFQFRKQDYIIPQFEVYFLNTTRDAVRRYTFYTLVFKGGDYDTETPTEPSDVRKEITFNFAYEHHEVTLLNVVPEMTF
;
A
#
# COMPACT_ATOMS: atom_id res chain seq x y z
N MET A 1 7.21 13.61 19.18
CA MET A 1 7.80 12.37 18.66
C MET A 1 6.68 11.36 18.46
N TRP A 2 6.34 11.02 17.23
CA TRP A 2 5.28 10.08 16.94
C TRP A 2 5.77 8.67 17.27
N GLN A 3 5.15 8.03 18.26
CA GLN A 3 5.47 6.65 18.62
C GLN A 3 4.56 5.71 17.84
N HIS A 4 4.91 5.43 16.60
CA HIS A 4 4.26 4.36 15.86
C HIS A 4 5.01 3.04 16.12
N ASN A 5 4.27 1.99 16.38
CA ASN A 5 4.81 0.64 16.49
C ASN A 5 4.94 -0.05 15.12
N TRP A 6 5.08 0.75 14.07
CA TRP A 6 5.25 0.29 12.70
C TRP A 6 6.11 1.26 11.91
N ASP A 7 6.71 0.77 10.84
CA ASP A 7 7.50 1.54 9.89
C ASP A 7 7.24 1.03 8.47
N VAL A 8 7.55 1.82 7.47
CA VAL A 8 7.34 1.49 6.06
C VAL A 8 8.61 1.73 5.27
N GLN A 9 8.76 0.96 4.20
CA GLN A 9 9.86 1.13 3.25
C GLN A 9 9.38 0.84 1.83
N ILE A 10 9.89 1.63 0.89
CA ILE A 10 9.73 1.39 -0.54
C ILE A 10 11.12 1.11 -1.11
N PRO A 11 11.50 -0.15 -1.27
CA PRO A 11 12.86 -0.50 -1.75
C PRO A 11 13.11 -0.03 -3.17
N ILE A 12 12.07 -0.04 -4.00
CA ILE A 12 12.13 0.36 -5.40
C ILE A 12 11.09 1.45 -5.63
N PRO A 13 11.48 2.73 -5.78
CA PRO A 13 10.53 3.79 -6.04
C PRO A 13 9.87 3.62 -7.40
N PRO A 14 8.57 3.96 -7.53
CA PRO A 14 7.92 3.95 -8.83
C PRO A 14 8.55 4.97 -9.78
N ARG A 15 8.66 4.61 -11.05
CA ARG A 15 9.28 5.48 -12.06
C ARG A 15 8.58 6.84 -12.20
N ALA A 16 7.26 6.85 -12.05
CA ALA A 16 6.47 8.07 -12.17
C ALA A 16 6.78 9.11 -11.08
N ILE A 17 7.24 8.68 -9.90
CA ILE A 17 7.56 9.56 -8.78
C ILE A 17 9.02 9.41 -8.31
N TYR A 18 9.89 8.95 -9.18
CA TYR A 18 11.31 8.74 -8.86
C TYR A 18 11.99 9.98 -8.26
N TRP A 19 11.54 11.16 -8.67
CA TRP A 19 12.04 12.45 -8.18
C TRP A 19 11.74 12.73 -6.69
N LEU A 20 10.76 12.04 -6.09
CA LEU A 20 10.38 12.25 -4.69
C LEU A 20 11.24 11.48 -3.68
N GLY A 21 11.81 10.34 -4.09
CA GLY A 21 12.47 9.42 -3.18
C GLY A 21 11.52 8.69 -2.22
N SER A 22 11.95 7.55 -1.72
CA SER A 22 11.16 6.71 -0.81
C SER A 22 11.02 7.29 0.61
N ASP A 23 12.03 8.05 1.04
CA ASP A 23 12.08 8.58 2.40
C ASP A 23 10.99 9.61 2.69
N LEU A 24 10.57 10.37 1.68
CA LEU A 24 9.52 11.37 1.84
C LEU A 24 8.19 10.72 2.24
N ILE A 25 7.84 9.61 1.62
CA ILE A 25 6.61 8.87 1.92
C ILE A 25 6.66 8.35 3.35
N ARG A 26 7.77 7.77 3.76
CA ARG A 26 7.98 7.30 5.12
C ARG A 26 7.82 8.41 6.16
N GLN A 27 8.39 9.57 5.90
CA GLN A 27 8.34 10.69 6.83
C GLN A 27 6.96 11.33 6.97
N ARG A 28 6.14 11.27 5.92
CA ARG A 28 4.84 11.93 5.87
C ARG A 28 3.67 11.01 6.17
N MET A 29 3.88 9.71 6.23
CA MET A 29 2.82 8.75 6.48
C MET A 29 2.38 8.79 7.93
N VAL A 30 1.10 9.09 8.16
CA VAL A 30 0.49 9.15 9.50
C VAL A 30 -0.49 8.03 9.75
N GLY A 31 -0.89 7.31 8.72
CA GLY A 31 -1.79 6.18 8.84
C GLY A 31 -1.61 5.20 7.69
N LEU A 32 -1.84 3.95 8.02
CA LEU A 32 -1.76 2.84 7.08
C LEU A 32 -2.82 1.81 7.45
N GLU A 33 -3.58 1.40 6.46
CA GLU A 33 -4.55 0.32 6.58
C GLU A 33 -4.37 -0.63 5.41
N PHE A 34 -4.45 -1.92 5.66
CA PHE A 34 -4.47 -2.92 4.61
C PHE A 34 -5.42 -4.05 4.95
N THR A 35 -6.04 -4.62 3.92
CA THR A 35 -6.93 -5.77 4.03
C THR A 35 -6.24 -7.00 3.47
N ILE A 36 -6.37 -8.11 4.20
CA ILE A 36 -5.91 -9.41 3.77
C ILE A 36 -7.14 -10.27 3.49
N ASN A 37 -7.15 -10.97 2.38
CA ASN A 37 -8.22 -11.90 2.08
C ASN A 37 -8.28 -12.99 3.17
N LYS A 38 -9.42 -13.05 3.88
CA LYS A 38 -9.62 -14.01 4.97
C LYS A 38 -9.84 -15.44 4.49
N GLU A 39 -10.29 -15.58 3.25
CA GLU A 39 -10.52 -16.87 2.59
C GLU A 39 -9.71 -16.93 1.29
N PRO A 40 -8.35 -17.00 1.41
CA PRO A 40 -7.48 -16.89 0.24
C PRO A 40 -7.52 -18.11 -0.66
N MET A 41 -8.06 -19.22 -0.16
CA MET A 41 -8.11 -20.48 -0.91
C MET A 41 -9.52 -20.75 -1.39
N ALA A 42 -9.68 -20.91 -2.69
CA ALA A 42 -10.93 -21.40 -3.26
C ALA A 42 -11.14 -22.88 -2.88
N THR A 43 -12.36 -23.25 -2.52
CA THR A 43 -12.72 -24.63 -2.27
C THR A 43 -13.66 -25.11 -3.36
N ALA A 44 -13.39 -26.27 -3.92
CA ALA A 44 -14.29 -26.97 -4.84
C ALA A 44 -14.98 -28.11 -4.10
N GLU A 45 -16.31 -28.17 -4.21
CA GLU A 45 -17.12 -29.27 -3.68
C GLU A 45 -17.38 -30.29 -4.77
N VAL A 46 -17.00 -31.55 -4.49
CA VAL A 46 -17.29 -32.68 -5.38
C VAL A 46 -18.13 -33.70 -4.61
N GLN A 47 -19.29 -34.06 -5.15
CA GLN A 47 -20.13 -35.08 -4.57
C GLN A 47 -19.89 -36.44 -5.25
N ILE A 48 -19.43 -37.41 -4.48
CA ILE A 48 -19.18 -38.77 -4.95
C ILE A 48 -19.96 -39.74 -4.07
N ARG A 49 -20.87 -40.48 -4.66
CA ARG A 49 -21.66 -41.54 -4.00
C ARG A 49 -22.32 -41.11 -2.68
N GLY A 50 -22.85 -39.88 -2.63
CA GLY A 50 -23.50 -39.32 -1.45
C GLY A 50 -22.57 -38.67 -0.42
N PHE A 51 -21.29 -38.69 -0.66
CA PHE A 51 -20.32 -38.01 0.17
C PHE A 51 -19.86 -36.69 -0.50
N LYS A 52 -19.75 -35.63 0.31
CA LYS A 52 -19.15 -34.38 -0.13
C LYS A 52 -17.67 -34.39 0.14
N ILE A 53 -16.90 -34.15 -0.89
CA ILE A 53 -15.44 -34.02 -0.81
C ILE A 53 -15.08 -32.56 -1.14
N PHE A 54 -14.32 -31.90 -0.29
CA PHE A 54 -13.80 -30.56 -0.50
C PHE A 54 -12.36 -30.62 -0.97
N GLN A 55 -12.06 -29.91 -2.04
CA GLN A 55 -10.70 -29.74 -2.53
C GLN A 55 -10.33 -28.28 -2.47
N THR A 56 -9.11 -27.98 -2.02
CA THR A 56 -8.55 -26.65 -2.04
C THR A 56 -8.12 -26.32 -3.47
N GLY A 57 -8.63 -25.22 -4.01
CA GLY A 57 -8.27 -24.69 -5.32
C GLY A 57 -7.17 -23.65 -5.27
N GLY A 58 -7.24 -22.67 -6.18
CA GLY A 58 -6.26 -21.60 -6.29
C GLY A 58 -6.14 -20.73 -5.04
N TYR A 59 -5.01 -20.05 -4.92
CA TYR A 59 -4.68 -19.14 -3.83
C TYR A 59 -4.74 -17.70 -4.31
N ASP A 60 -5.50 -16.84 -3.60
CA ASP A 60 -5.60 -15.42 -3.86
C ASP A 60 -5.01 -14.63 -2.68
N SER A 61 -3.85 -14.02 -2.90
CA SER A 61 -3.16 -13.19 -1.93
C SER A 61 -3.28 -11.69 -2.22
N SER A 62 -4.23 -11.30 -3.06
CA SER A 62 -4.50 -9.91 -3.38
C SER A 62 -5.33 -9.22 -2.30
N GLY A 63 -5.34 -7.90 -2.31
CA GLY A 63 -6.12 -7.08 -1.41
C GLY A 63 -5.94 -5.60 -1.68
N GLU A 64 -6.27 -4.80 -0.69
CA GLU A 64 -6.22 -3.35 -0.76
C GLU A 64 -5.35 -2.78 0.34
N ILE A 65 -4.69 -1.67 0.05
CA ILE A 65 -3.88 -0.92 1.01
C ILE A 65 -4.18 0.57 0.86
N THR A 66 -4.31 1.25 1.98
CA THR A 66 -4.62 2.68 2.04
C THR A 66 -3.55 3.39 2.82
N TRP A 67 -2.98 4.44 2.22
CA TRP A 67 -2.04 5.34 2.87
C TRP A 67 -2.73 6.64 3.24
N ARG A 68 -2.39 7.17 4.40
CA ARG A 68 -2.71 8.55 4.78
C ARG A 68 -1.43 9.31 4.98
N LEU A 69 -1.19 10.29 4.13
CA LEU A 69 0.01 11.14 4.15
C LEU A 69 -0.37 12.58 4.47
N LEU A 70 0.51 13.25 5.20
CA LEU A 70 0.38 14.68 5.42
C LEU A 70 0.87 15.45 4.20
N ASP A 71 0.14 16.49 3.84
CA ASP A 71 0.59 17.50 2.91
C ASP A 71 1.00 18.77 3.67
N PHE A 72 2.02 19.44 3.17
CA PHE A 72 2.55 20.68 3.72
C PHE A 72 2.46 21.80 2.69
N GLU A 73 2.93 22.99 3.06
CA GLU A 73 2.94 24.16 2.17
C GLU A 73 3.69 23.93 0.86
N ASP A 74 4.63 23.02 0.83
CA ASP A 74 5.37 22.66 -0.38
C ASP A 74 4.52 21.87 -1.41
N GLN A 75 3.34 21.43 -1.01
CA GLN A 75 2.39 20.67 -1.83
C GLN A 75 2.97 19.44 -2.53
N THR A 76 4.04 18.90 -1.99
CA THR A 76 4.73 17.75 -2.59
C THR A 76 3.87 16.49 -2.57
N THR A 77 3.12 16.25 -1.48
CA THR A 77 2.22 15.10 -1.35
C THR A 77 1.06 15.21 -2.34
N PHE A 78 0.50 16.40 -2.50
CA PHE A 78 -0.53 16.67 -3.50
C PHE A 78 0.00 16.46 -4.94
N ALA A 79 1.20 16.94 -5.23
CA ALA A 79 1.85 16.72 -6.52
C ALA A 79 2.06 15.22 -6.81
N MET A 80 2.44 14.44 -5.81
CA MET A 80 2.55 12.99 -5.92
C MET A 80 1.21 12.34 -6.24
N PHE A 81 0.14 12.74 -5.55
CA PHE A 81 -1.21 12.25 -5.82
C PHE A 81 -1.65 12.54 -7.25
N GLN A 82 -1.45 13.77 -7.72
CA GLN A 82 -1.78 14.16 -9.10
C GLN A 82 -0.94 13.39 -10.12
N THR A 83 0.32 13.11 -9.82
CA THR A 83 1.19 12.32 -10.71
C THR A 83 0.65 10.89 -10.88
N PHE A 84 0.21 10.25 -9.80
CA PHE A 84 -0.43 8.94 -9.88
C PHE A 84 -1.73 8.97 -10.69
N LEU A 85 -2.57 9.98 -10.49
CA LEU A 85 -3.81 10.13 -11.26
C LEU A 85 -3.52 10.31 -12.75
N MET A 86 -2.57 11.17 -13.09
CA MET A 86 -2.18 11.41 -14.48
C MET A 86 -1.62 10.15 -15.14
N ALA A 87 -0.80 9.41 -14.45
CA ALA A 87 -0.23 8.17 -14.96
C ALA A 87 -1.31 7.08 -15.13
N ALA A 88 -2.34 7.07 -14.29
CA ALA A 88 -3.46 6.15 -14.39
C ALA A 88 -4.47 6.52 -15.49
N GLY A 89 -4.30 7.65 -16.18
CA GLY A 89 -5.14 8.06 -17.30
C GLY A 89 -5.97 9.33 -17.08
N ALA A 90 -5.88 9.96 -15.92
CA ALA A 90 -6.58 11.21 -15.63
C ALA A 90 -5.84 12.43 -16.20
N ASN A 91 -5.54 12.38 -17.50
CA ASN A 91 -4.89 13.47 -18.22
C ASN A 91 -5.75 13.89 -19.43
N GLN A 92 -5.42 15.03 -20.03
CA GLN A 92 -6.19 15.60 -21.14
C GLN A 92 -6.29 14.69 -22.37
N TYR A 93 -5.35 13.79 -22.55
CA TYR A 93 -5.33 12.85 -23.67
C TYR A 93 -5.99 11.51 -23.33
N LYS A 94 -6.37 11.27 -22.08
CA LYS A 94 -7.02 10.04 -21.58
C LYS A 94 -6.25 8.75 -21.93
N PHE A 95 -4.93 8.80 -21.97
CA PHE A 95 -4.12 7.62 -22.13
C PHE A 95 -3.42 7.22 -20.83
N GLN A 96 -3.21 5.93 -20.64
CA GLN A 96 -2.47 5.39 -19.51
C GLN A 96 -1.01 5.19 -19.89
N PHE A 97 -0.11 5.45 -18.94
CA PHE A 97 1.26 5.01 -19.03
C PHE A 97 1.34 3.48 -18.98
N ARG A 98 2.48 2.93 -19.33
CA ARG A 98 2.70 1.50 -19.14
C ARG A 98 2.56 1.17 -17.66
N LYS A 99 1.93 0.03 -17.34
CA LYS A 99 1.73 -0.41 -15.95
C LYS A 99 3.04 -0.33 -15.14
N GLN A 100 4.15 -0.78 -15.73
CA GLN A 100 5.47 -0.75 -15.10
C GLN A 100 5.98 0.65 -14.70
N ASP A 101 5.43 1.71 -15.25
CA ASP A 101 5.89 3.08 -15.01
C ASP A 101 5.18 3.73 -13.81
N TYR A 102 3.96 3.31 -13.48
CA TYR A 102 3.17 3.89 -12.39
C TYR A 102 2.89 2.97 -11.20
N ILE A 103 3.17 1.68 -11.30
CA ILE A 103 3.02 0.76 -10.17
C ILE A 103 4.15 0.97 -9.15
N ILE A 104 3.86 0.61 -7.91
CA ILE A 104 4.88 0.44 -6.89
C ILE A 104 5.25 -1.04 -6.88
N PRO A 105 6.47 -1.42 -7.30
CA PRO A 105 6.83 -2.83 -7.43
C PRO A 105 6.81 -3.57 -6.11
N GLN A 106 7.25 -2.91 -5.03
CA GLN A 106 7.36 -3.50 -3.71
C GLN A 106 7.16 -2.45 -2.64
N PHE A 107 6.38 -2.79 -1.63
CA PHE A 107 6.11 -1.98 -0.45
C PHE A 107 6.21 -2.85 0.78
N GLU A 108 6.99 -2.43 1.75
CA GLU A 108 7.22 -3.18 2.98
C GLU A 108 6.67 -2.45 4.19
N VAL A 109 5.99 -3.20 5.07
CA VAL A 109 5.49 -2.71 6.35
C VAL A 109 6.11 -3.55 7.46
N TYR A 110 6.78 -2.87 8.38
CA TYR A 110 7.41 -3.48 9.54
C TYR A 110 6.57 -3.22 10.79
N PHE A 111 6.24 -4.28 11.51
CA PHE A 111 5.70 -4.18 12.85
C PHE A 111 6.84 -4.26 13.86
N LEU A 112 6.86 -3.32 14.78
CA LEU A 112 7.91 -3.16 15.76
C LEU A 112 7.42 -3.60 17.14
N ASN A 113 8.34 -4.15 17.93
CA ASN A 113 8.08 -4.44 19.35
C ASN A 113 8.28 -3.18 20.21
N THR A 114 8.17 -3.34 21.54
CA THR A 114 8.37 -2.24 22.49
C THR A 114 9.78 -1.67 22.49
N THR A 115 10.77 -2.45 22.08
CA THR A 115 12.18 -2.03 21.93
C THR A 115 12.49 -1.48 20.54
N ARG A 116 11.48 -1.40 19.67
CA ARG A 116 11.55 -0.95 18.27
C ARG A 116 12.34 -1.86 17.33
N ASP A 117 12.49 -3.12 17.71
CA ASP A 117 12.99 -4.12 16.80
C ASP A 117 11.86 -4.66 15.91
N ALA A 118 12.15 -4.87 14.65
CA ALA A 118 11.18 -5.41 13.72
C ALA A 118 10.92 -6.89 14.03
N VAL A 119 9.66 -7.25 14.27
CA VAL A 119 9.23 -8.62 14.58
C VAL A 119 8.47 -9.28 13.45
N ARG A 120 7.86 -8.49 12.60
CA ARG A 120 7.08 -8.98 11.45
C ARG A 120 7.19 -7.99 10.31
N ARG A 121 7.36 -8.51 9.10
CA ARG A 121 7.37 -7.73 7.87
C ARG A 121 6.29 -8.24 6.94
N TYR A 122 5.43 -7.35 6.49
CA TYR A 122 4.54 -7.60 5.35
C TYR A 122 5.16 -6.99 4.11
N THR A 123 5.30 -7.77 3.07
CA THR A 123 5.79 -7.32 1.77
C THR A 123 4.66 -7.40 0.77
N PHE A 124 4.28 -6.26 0.20
CA PHE A 124 3.23 -6.16 -0.82
C PHE A 124 3.87 -5.93 -2.17
N TYR A 125 3.44 -6.71 -3.15
CA TYR A 125 3.96 -6.64 -4.52
C TYR A 125 2.93 -6.03 -5.44
N THR A 126 3.40 -5.18 -6.36
CA THR A 126 2.61 -4.60 -7.43
C THR A 126 1.40 -3.83 -6.90
N LEU A 127 1.67 -2.68 -6.28
CA LEU A 127 0.62 -1.77 -5.86
C LEU A 127 0.17 -0.93 -7.06
N VAL A 128 -1.12 -1.02 -7.36
CA VAL A 128 -1.77 -0.24 -8.41
C VAL A 128 -2.64 0.84 -7.77
N PHE A 129 -2.42 2.08 -8.17
CA PHE A 129 -3.17 3.22 -7.65
C PHE A 129 -4.63 3.18 -8.12
N LYS A 130 -5.57 3.28 -7.18
CA LYS A 130 -7.01 3.25 -7.43
C LYS A 130 -7.67 4.63 -7.30
N GLY A 131 -6.96 5.60 -6.82
CA GLY A 131 -7.50 6.91 -6.47
C GLY A 131 -7.32 7.20 -4.98
N GLY A 132 -8.14 8.07 -4.48
CA GLY A 132 -8.07 8.46 -3.07
C GLY A 132 -8.90 9.70 -2.81
N ASP A 133 -8.63 10.33 -1.71
CA ASP A 133 -9.34 11.51 -1.25
C ASP A 133 -8.35 12.59 -0.80
N TYR A 134 -8.69 13.83 -1.08
CA TYR A 134 -7.97 15.00 -0.62
C TYR A 134 -8.95 16.13 -0.33
N ASP A 135 -8.58 16.97 0.62
CA ASP A 135 -9.41 18.11 1.00
C ASP A 135 -9.46 19.14 -0.14
N THR A 136 -10.67 19.45 -0.60
CA THR A 136 -10.94 20.45 -1.62
C THR A 136 -11.40 21.78 -1.04
N GLU A 137 -11.58 21.87 0.28
CA GLU A 137 -12.01 23.10 0.93
C GLU A 137 -10.87 24.12 0.99
N THR A 138 -11.21 25.35 0.70
CA THR A 138 -10.27 26.47 0.86
C THR A 138 -10.16 26.79 2.35
N PRO A 139 -8.96 26.71 2.95
CA PRO A 139 -8.79 27.04 4.36
C PRO A 139 -9.17 28.50 4.61
N THR A 140 -9.99 28.71 5.63
CA THR A 140 -10.43 30.04 6.05
C THR A 140 -9.45 30.69 7.01
N GLU A 141 -8.57 29.91 7.63
CA GLU A 141 -7.56 30.38 8.58
C GLU A 141 -6.15 29.92 8.19
N PRO A 142 -5.13 30.77 8.40
CA PRO A 142 -3.74 30.44 8.06
C PRO A 142 -3.13 29.28 8.86
N SER A 143 -3.79 28.83 9.93
CA SER A 143 -3.33 27.73 10.78
C SER A 143 -3.60 26.34 10.20
N ASP A 144 -4.48 26.21 9.20
CA ASP A 144 -4.85 24.93 8.59
C ASP A 144 -3.92 24.52 7.45
N VAL A 145 -2.63 24.54 7.74
CA VAL A 145 -1.60 24.25 6.74
C VAL A 145 -1.35 22.75 6.56
N ARG A 146 -1.81 21.94 7.51
CA ARG A 146 -1.62 20.48 7.45
C ARG A 146 -2.88 19.79 6.99
N LYS A 147 -2.81 19.18 5.83
CA LYS A 147 -3.90 18.40 5.24
C LYS A 147 -3.48 16.95 5.09
N GLU A 148 -4.43 16.05 5.27
CA GLU A 148 -4.22 14.63 4.99
C GLU A 148 -4.71 14.31 3.59
N ILE A 149 -3.91 13.54 2.86
CA ILE A 149 -4.28 12.99 1.56
C ILE A 149 -4.30 11.47 1.69
N THR A 150 -5.38 10.87 1.24
CA THR A 150 -5.58 9.42 1.25
C THR A 150 -5.26 8.85 -0.12
N PHE A 151 -4.42 7.82 -0.15
CA PHE A 151 -4.05 7.08 -1.36
C PHE A 151 -4.56 5.66 -1.23
N ASN A 152 -5.38 5.22 -2.17
CA ASN A 152 -5.89 3.86 -2.23
C ASN A 152 -5.17 3.06 -3.31
N PHE A 153 -4.66 1.91 -2.92
CA PHE A 153 -3.97 0.99 -3.81
C PHE A 153 -4.60 -0.41 -3.74
N ALA A 154 -4.52 -1.13 -4.83
CA ALA A 154 -4.71 -2.57 -4.84
C ALA A 154 -3.35 -3.26 -5.03
N TYR A 155 -3.08 -4.30 -4.25
CA TYR A 155 -1.88 -5.10 -4.41
C TYR A 155 -2.22 -6.48 -4.99
N GLU A 156 -1.31 -7.03 -5.79
CA GLU A 156 -1.53 -8.32 -6.47
C GLU A 156 -1.11 -9.50 -5.59
N HIS A 157 -0.09 -9.33 -4.75
CA HIS A 157 0.44 -10.39 -3.90
C HIS A 157 1.04 -9.82 -2.63
N HIS A 158 1.00 -10.59 -1.55
CA HIS A 158 1.70 -10.26 -0.31
C HIS A 158 2.41 -11.47 0.29
N GLU A 159 3.44 -11.20 1.06
CA GLU A 159 4.17 -12.16 1.85
C GLU A 159 4.32 -11.67 3.28
N VAL A 160 4.34 -12.59 4.23
CA VAL A 160 4.57 -12.30 5.65
C VAL A 160 5.87 -12.98 6.08
N THR A 161 6.81 -12.20 6.60
CA THR A 161 8.07 -12.70 7.15
C THR A 161 8.09 -12.49 8.65
N LEU A 162 8.33 -13.55 9.41
CA LEU A 162 8.61 -13.46 10.83
C LEU A 162 10.09 -13.20 11.02
N LEU A 163 10.39 -12.08 11.65
CA LEU A 163 11.75 -11.67 12.02
C LEU A 163 12.04 -12.09 13.46
N ASN A 164 13.28 -12.04 13.87
CA ASN A 164 13.73 -12.48 15.22
C ASN A 164 13.44 -13.95 15.56
N VAL A 165 13.23 -14.77 14.57
CA VAL A 165 13.21 -16.24 14.69
C VAL A 165 14.40 -16.84 13.94
N VAL A 166 14.83 -18.02 14.36
CA VAL A 166 15.97 -18.68 13.71
C VAL A 166 15.53 -20.09 13.28
N PRO A 167 15.46 -20.35 11.96
CA PRO A 167 15.66 -19.43 10.84
C PRO A 167 14.51 -18.43 10.67
N GLU A 168 14.76 -17.33 9.95
CA GLU A 168 13.67 -16.44 9.53
C GLU A 168 12.68 -17.20 8.64
N MET A 169 11.39 -16.97 8.85
CA MET A 169 10.32 -17.69 8.15
C MET A 169 9.49 -16.70 7.33
N THR A 170 9.33 -17.02 6.03
CA THR A 170 8.45 -16.27 5.11
C THR A 170 7.29 -17.15 4.67
N PHE A 171 6.10 -16.61 4.67
CA PHE A 171 4.86 -17.28 4.31
C PHE A 171 4.14 -16.55 3.18
#